data_f906faa4d219c9089b18bd6823e5ad08
#
_entry.id   f906faa4d219c9089b18bd6823e5ad08
#
_cell.length_a   1.000
_cell.length_b   1.000
_cell.length_c   1.000
_cell.angle_alpha   90.00
_cell.angle_beta   90.00
_cell.angle_gamma   90.00
#
_symmetry.space_group_name_H-M   'P 1'
#
loop_
_entity.id
_entity.type
_entity.pdbx_description
1 polymer ?
#
loop_
_entity_poly.entity_id
_entity_poly.type
_entity_poly.pdbx_seq_one_letter_code
_entity_poly.pdbx_strand_id
1 'polypeptide(L)'
;IALLVICVMVLSGCGKTTPEEKSEETVQDIQQKEIADDFEELMEGTRELYEKAAENKLLDSLEFQKQVIDYLGQKGYAAVDMKDQVDMVHSEQVETYCEKAKRGESADVVIYSVIEQGGVVRYELHTDGDDMDAIVSTVRWTDNKPCMIYYHKFKVHSWKYTEKGWFGYRRISSSGI
;
A
#
# COMPACT_ATOMS: atom_id res chain seq x y z
N ILE A 1 51.00 52.75 -23.20
CA ILE A 1 50.10 51.75 -22.55
C ILE A 1 48.68 52.16 -22.87
N ALA A 2 48.09 51.53 -23.86
CA ALA A 2 46.77 51.83 -24.37
C ALA A 2 45.74 50.93 -23.67
N LEU A 3 44.75 51.53 -23.03
CA LEU A 3 43.59 50.88 -22.44
C LEU A 3 42.49 50.82 -23.48
N LEU A 4 42.17 49.60 -23.93
CA LEU A 4 41.11 49.37 -24.90
C LEU A 4 39.82 48.99 -24.12
N VAL A 5 38.84 49.90 -24.10
CA VAL A 5 37.50 49.65 -23.53
C VAL A 5 36.62 49.11 -24.65
N ILE A 6 36.27 47.84 -24.53
CA ILE A 6 35.29 47.20 -25.42
C ILE A 6 33.92 47.31 -24.78
N CYS A 7 33.06 48.13 -25.38
CA CYS A 7 31.64 48.27 -24.99
C CYS A 7 30.85 47.14 -25.66
N VAL A 8 30.42 46.14 -24.92
CA VAL A 8 29.51 45.10 -25.41
C VAL A 8 28.07 45.56 -25.17
N MET A 9 27.37 45.84 -26.25
CA MET A 9 25.91 46.09 -26.19
C MET A 9 25.16 44.79 -26.04
N VAL A 10 24.51 44.64 -24.88
CA VAL A 10 23.59 43.52 -24.62
C VAL A 10 22.23 43.85 -25.23
N LEU A 11 21.89 43.14 -26.30
CA LEU A 11 20.55 43.17 -26.88
C LEU A 11 19.62 42.36 -25.94
N SER A 12 18.67 43.04 -25.32
CA SER A 12 17.59 42.46 -24.54
C SER A 12 16.64 41.69 -25.46
N GLY A 13 16.83 40.38 -25.51
CA GLY A 13 15.83 39.45 -26.05
C GLY A 13 14.85 39.05 -24.99
N CYS A 14 13.63 39.59 -25.05
CA CYS A 14 12.49 39.11 -24.23
C CYS A 14 12.06 37.71 -24.73
N GLY A 15 12.67 36.67 -24.21
CA GLY A 15 12.15 35.29 -24.26
C GLY A 15 11.47 34.98 -22.94
N LYS A 16 10.12 34.91 -22.90
CA LYS A 16 9.38 34.30 -21.82
C LYS A 16 9.66 32.80 -21.83
N THR A 17 10.67 32.36 -21.11
CA THR A 17 10.77 30.99 -20.66
C THR A 17 9.84 30.84 -19.46
N THR A 18 8.74 30.15 -19.69
CA THR A 18 7.90 29.60 -18.62
C THR A 18 8.81 28.68 -17.79
N PRO A 19 8.94 28.86 -16.49
CA PRO A 19 9.60 27.85 -15.66
C PRO A 19 8.78 26.57 -15.76
N GLU A 20 9.38 25.49 -16.20
CA GLU A 20 8.88 24.15 -15.91
C GLU A 20 8.81 24.07 -14.37
N GLU A 21 7.59 24.10 -13.83
CA GLU A 21 7.32 23.68 -12.47
C GLU A 21 7.75 22.21 -12.37
N LYS A 22 8.97 21.98 -11.91
CA LYS A 22 9.29 20.73 -11.26
C LYS A 22 8.41 20.70 -10.04
N SER A 23 7.31 19.94 -10.10
CA SER A 23 6.51 19.59 -8.95
C SER A 23 7.46 18.93 -7.94
N GLU A 24 7.73 19.59 -6.83
CA GLU A 24 8.45 18.97 -5.71
C GLU A 24 7.61 17.78 -5.26
N GLU A 25 8.18 16.58 -5.39
CA GLU A 25 7.57 15.33 -4.95
C GLU A 25 7.30 15.48 -3.44
N THR A 26 6.06 15.34 -3.03
CA THR A 26 5.69 15.46 -1.63
C THR A 26 6.13 14.24 -0.84
N VAL A 27 6.29 14.34 0.48
CA VAL A 27 6.62 13.20 1.36
C VAL A 27 5.59 12.09 1.19
N GLN A 28 4.34 12.44 0.93
CA GLN A 28 3.27 11.47 0.68
C GLN A 28 3.45 10.73 -0.65
N ASP A 29 3.90 11.40 -1.71
CA ASP A 29 4.15 10.78 -3.01
C ASP A 29 5.32 9.79 -2.91
N ILE A 30 6.37 10.14 -2.17
CA ILE A 30 7.52 9.27 -1.90
C ILE A 30 7.08 8.02 -1.14
N GLN A 31 6.33 8.17 -0.04
CA GLN A 31 5.81 7.05 0.74
C GLN A 31 4.91 6.13 -0.08
N GLN A 32 4.03 6.70 -0.90
CA GLN A 32 3.16 5.93 -1.78
C GLN A 32 3.97 5.13 -2.79
N LYS A 33 5.01 5.71 -3.37
CA LYS A 33 5.88 5.04 -4.34
C LYS A 33 6.67 3.90 -3.70
N GLU A 34 7.27 4.12 -2.53
CA GLU A 34 7.98 3.06 -1.79
C GLU A 34 7.05 1.87 -1.48
N ILE A 35 5.84 2.14 -0.99
CA ILE A 35 4.83 1.09 -0.74
C ILE A 35 4.45 0.37 -2.03
N ALA A 36 4.34 1.09 -3.16
CA ALA A 36 4.02 0.48 -4.45
C ALA A 36 5.14 -0.47 -4.89
N ASP A 37 6.37 0.02 -4.89
CA ASP A 37 7.55 -0.74 -5.32
C ASP A 37 7.70 -2.02 -4.47
N ASP A 38 7.64 -1.92 -3.14
CA ASP A 38 7.75 -3.06 -2.22
C ASP A 38 6.60 -4.07 -2.40
N PHE A 39 5.37 -3.57 -2.57
CA PHE A 39 4.20 -4.44 -2.69
C PHE A 39 4.14 -5.13 -4.06
N GLU A 40 4.52 -4.43 -5.13
CA GLU A 40 4.63 -5.02 -6.47
C GLU A 40 5.73 -6.07 -6.52
N GLU A 41 6.90 -5.83 -5.90
CA GLU A 41 7.98 -6.81 -5.78
C GLU A 41 7.55 -8.05 -4.98
N LEU A 42 6.85 -7.86 -3.85
CA LEU A 42 6.30 -8.97 -3.07
C LEU A 42 5.35 -9.82 -3.92
N MET A 43 4.45 -9.19 -4.67
CA MET A 43 3.48 -9.90 -5.53
C MET A 43 4.14 -10.53 -6.76
N GLU A 44 5.22 -9.95 -7.26
CA GLU A 44 6.02 -10.56 -8.33
C GLU A 44 6.52 -11.95 -7.94
N GLY A 45 6.79 -12.19 -6.67
CA GLY A 45 7.14 -13.51 -6.16
C GLY A 45 6.02 -14.56 -6.24
N THR A 46 4.79 -14.18 -6.58
CA THR A 46 3.67 -15.09 -6.85
C THR A 46 3.46 -15.35 -8.35
N ARG A 47 4.34 -14.87 -9.24
CA ARG A 47 4.20 -14.96 -10.70
C ARG A 47 3.93 -16.36 -11.20
N GLU A 48 4.74 -17.32 -10.80
CA GLU A 48 4.58 -18.72 -11.24
C GLU A 48 3.22 -19.31 -10.83
N LEU A 49 2.75 -18.96 -9.62
CA LEU A 49 1.42 -19.37 -9.14
C LEU A 49 0.33 -18.75 -9.99
N TYR A 50 0.44 -17.44 -10.28
CA TYR A 50 -0.51 -16.70 -11.09
C TYR A 50 -0.59 -17.24 -12.52
N GLU A 51 0.54 -17.41 -13.21
CA GLU A 51 0.60 -17.90 -14.59
C GLU A 51 0.01 -19.30 -14.70
N LYS A 52 0.38 -20.21 -13.79
CA LYS A 52 -0.18 -21.56 -13.74
C LYS A 52 -1.69 -21.55 -13.49
N ALA A 53 -2.18 -20.70 -12.59
CA ALA A 53 -3.62 -20.58 -12.32
C ALA A 53 -4.36 -19.98 -13.52
N ALA A 54 -3.77 -18.98 -14.21
CA ALA A 54 -4.34 -18.35 -15.39
C ALA A 54 -4.47 -19.36 -16.55
N GLU A 55 -3.42 -20.14 -16.85
CA GLU A 55 -3.43 -21.19 -17.88
C GLU A 55 -4.54 -22.22 -17.62
N ASN A 56 -4.78 -22.58 -16.36
CA ASN A 56 -5.76 -23.56 -15.96
C ASN A 56 -7.15 -22.97 -15.66
N LYS A 57 -7.35 -21.65 -15.82
CA LYS A 57 -8.59 -20.93 -15.49
C LYS A 57 -9.01 -21.07 -14.02
N LEU A 58 -8.05 -21.07 -13.12
CA LEU A 58 -8.22 -21.26 -11.67
C LEU A 58 -8.00 -19.98 -10.85
N LEU A 59 -7.86 -18.81 -11.48
CA LEU A 59 -7.59 -17.55 -10.77
C LEU A 59 -8.65 -17.19 -9.71
N ASP A 60 -9.87 -17.66 -9.88
CA ASP A 60 -10.97 -17.43 -8.93
C ASP A 60 -11.16 -18.60 -7.94
N SER A 61 -10.29 -19.63 -7.99
CA SER A 61 -10.38 -20.79 -7.12
C SER A 61 -9.88 -20.51 -5.70
N LEU A 62 -10.53 -21.14 -4.72
CA LEU A 62 -10.07 -21.09 -3.31
C LEU A 62 -8.67 -21.69 -3.15
N GLU A 63 -8.34 -22.72 -3.96
CA GLU A 63 -7.03 -23.35 -3.94
C GLU A 63 -5.92 -22.36 -4.34
N PHE A 64 -6.13 -21.58 -5.40
CA PHE A 64 -5.18 -20.56 -5.83
C PHE A 64 -5.05 -19.45 -4.77
N GLN A 65 -6.17 -18.95 -4.22
CA GLN A 65 -6.14 -17.96 -3.15
C GLN A 65 -5.36 -18.48 -1.94
N LYS A 66 -5.57 -19.73 -1.56
CA LYS A 66 -4.80 -20.37 -0.47
C LYS A 66 -3.31 -20.42 -0.76
N GLN A 67 -2.89 -20.75 -1.98
CA GLN A 67 -1.46 -20.76 -2.37
C GLN A 67 -0.84 -19.36 -2.22
N VAL A 68 -1.57 -18.30 -2.57
CA VAL A 68 -1.10 -16.92 -2.36
C VAL A 68 -1.02 -16.59 -0.87
N ILE A 69 -2.01 -16.98 -0.06
CA ILE A 69 -1.99 -16.81 1.40
C ILE A 69 -0.79 -17.54 2.02
N ASP A 70 -0.57 -18.80 1.62
CA ASP A 70 0.55 -19.60 2.12
C ASP A 70 1.91 -18.97 1.74
N TYR A 71 2.02 -18.39 0.54
CA TYR A 71 3.21 -17.64 0.12
C TYR A 71 3.45 -16.41 1.02
N LEU A 72 2.42 -15.59 1.25
CA LEU A 72 2.51 -14.42 2.13
C LEU A 72 2.86 -14.83 3.56
N GLY A 73 2.28 -15.91 4.06
CA GLY A 73 2.61 -16.48 5.37
C GLY A 73 4.06 -16.94 5.46
N GLN A 74 4.62 -17.59 4.41
CA GLN A 74 6.05 -17.96 4.37
C GLN A 74 6.98 -16.74 4.38
N LYS A 75 6.51 -15.58 3.94
CA LYS A 75 7.22 -14.30 4.07
C LYS A 75 7.06 -13.66 5.45
N GLY A 76 6.29 -14.27 6.36
CA GLY A 76 6.09 -13.82 7.72
C GLY A 76 4.93 -12.81 7.90
N TYR A 77 4.06 -12.66 6.94
CA TYR A 77 2.94 -11.72 6.98
C TYR A 77 1.64 -12.36 7.45
N ALA A 78 0.84 -11.62 8.19
CA ALA A 78 -0.55 -11.98 8.45
C ALA A 78 -1.33 -11.90 7.13
N ALA A 79 -1.94 -13.03 6.73
CA ALA A 79 -2.68 -13.10 5.48
C ALA A 79 -3.94 -13.96 5.59
N VAL A 80 -4.99 -13.58 4.85
CA VAL A 80 -6.30 -14.22 4.88
C VAL A 80 -7.01 -14.02 3.54
N ASP A 81 -8.02 -14.84 3.22
CA ASP A 81 -8.94 -14.52 2.13
C ASP A 81 -9.90 -13.37 2.51
N MET A 82 -10.28 -12.57 1.52
CA MET A 82 -11.19 -11.44 1.74
C MET A 82 -12.63 -11.88 1.99
N LYS A 83 -13.02 -13.06 1.52
CA LYS A 83 -14.41 -13.49 1.48
C LYS A 83 -14.91 -13.97 2.84
N ASP A 84 -14.20 -14.93 3.41
CA ASP A 84 -14.63 -15.58 4.65
C ASP A 84 -13.86 -15.07 5.86
N GLN A 85 -12.63 -14.56 5.66
CA GLN A 85 -11.75 -14.01 6.69
C GLN A 85 -11.52 -14.98 7.88
N VAL A 86 -11.53 -16.27 7.58
CA VAL A 86 -11.23 -17.33 8.53
C VAL A 86 -9.85 -17.93 8.21
N ASP A 87 -9.26 -18.60 9.19
CA ASP A 87 -7.97 -19.28 9.04
C ASP A 87 -6.82 -18.34 8.61
N MET A 88 -6.79 -17.12 9.17
CA MET A 88 -5.70 -16.18 8.96
C MET A 88 -4.37 -16.79 9.39
N VAL A 89 -3.40 -16.86 8.48
CA VAL A 89 -2.02 -17.19 8.85
C VAL A 89 -1.42 -16.04 9.62
N HIS A 90 -0.63 -16.32 10.67
CA HIS A 90 -0.02 -15.33 11.56
C HIS A 90 -1.03 -14.38 12.25
N SER A 91 -2.22 -14.88 12.60
CA SER A 91 -3.25 -14.11 13.32
C SER A 91 -2.76 -13.50 14.63
N GLU A 92 -1.76 -14.12 15.27
CA GLU A 92 -1.13 -13.64 16.51
C GLU A 92 -0.51 -12.23 16.38
N GLN A 93 -0.12 -11.80 15.15
CA GLN A 93 0.38 -10.45 14.91
C GLN A 93 -0.74 -9.42 15.08
N VAL A 94 -1.94 -9.74 14.54
CA VAL A 94 -3.12 -8.87 14.65
C VAL A 94 -3.63 -8.84 16.08
N GLU A 95 -3.63 -9.97 16.77
CA GLU A 95 -4.00 -10.08 18.19
C GLU A 95 -3.07 -9.20 19.03
N THR A 96 -1.77 -9.34 18.86
CA THR A 96 -0.76 -8.54 19.56
C THR A 96 -0.93 -7.05 19.32
N TYR A 97 -1.16 -6.64 18.06
CA TYR A 97 -1.45 -5.26 17.71
C TYR A 97 -2.68 -4.73 18.46
N CYS A 98 -3.79 -5.49 18.41
CA CYS A 98 -5.03 -5.09 19.05
C CYS A 98 -4.93 -5.01 20.57
N GLU A 99 -4.15 -5.90 21.20
CA GLU A 99 -3.90 -5.86 22.65
C GLU A 99 -3.10 -4.61 23.04
N LYS A 100 -2.05 -4.27 22.28
CA LYS A 100 -1.26 -3.05 22.49
C LYS A 100 -2.12 -1.80 22.33
N ALA A 101 -2.88 -1.71 21.23
CA ALA A 101 -3.78 -0.61 20.97
C ALA A 101 -4.82 -0.40 22.09
N LYS A 102 -5.38 -1.51 22.65
CA LYS A 102 -6.29 -1.44 23.81
C LYS A 102 -5.63 -0.90 25.07
N ARG A 103 -4.31 -1.08 25.22
CA ARG A 103 -3.55 -0.56 26.37
C ARG A 103 -3.01 0.86 26.15
N GLY A 104 -3.31 1.47 25.01
CA GLY A 104 -2.76 2.79 24.66
C GLY A 104 -1.26 2.74 24.34
N GLU A 105 -0.76 1.63 23.82
CA GLU A 105 0.65 1.45 23.45
C GLU A 105 0.82 1.61 21.95
N SER A 106 1.97 2.14 21.52
CA SER A 106 2.32 2.22 20.11
C SER A 106 2.51 0.81 19.51
N ALA A 107 1.95 0.61 18.32
CA ALA A 107 2.05 -0.65 17.59
C ALA A 107 1.81 -0.47 16.09
N ASP A 108 2.35 -1.42 15.31
CA ASP A 108 2.17 -1.53 13.87
C ASP A 108 1.76 -2.97 13.52
N VAL A 109 0.97 -3.11 12.46
CA VAL A 109 0.68 -4.40 11.84
C VAL A 109 0.39 -4.23 10.35
N VAL A 110 0.84 -5.21 9.56
CA VAL A 110 0.49 -5.32 8.15
C VAL A 110 -0.31 -6.60 7.94
N ILE A 111 -1.47 -6.46 7.30
CA ILE A 111 -2.38 -7.57 7.01
C ILE A 111 -2.64 -7.61 5.52
N TYR A 112 -2.52 -8.77 4.91
CA TYR A 112 -2.85 -8.99 3.51
C TYR A 112 -4.16 -9.76 3.36
N SER A 113 -5.06 -9.24 2.53
CA SER A 113 -6.30 -9.95 2.16
C SER A 113 -6.27 -10.31 0.69
N VAL A 114 -6.24 -11.61 0.39
CA VAL A 114 -6.25 -12.12 -0.97
C VAL A 114 -7.67 -12.04 -1.53
N ILE A 115 -7.79 -11.45 -2.72
CA ILE A 115 -9.03 -11.30 -3.46
C ILE A 115 -8.98 -12.12 -4.76
N GLU A 116 -10.09 -12.17 -5.45
CA GLU A 116 -10.23 -12.88 -6.71
C GLU A 116 -9.18 -12.43 -7.75
N GLN A 117 -8.87 -13.30 -8.72
CA GLN A 117 -7.92 -13.07 -9.81
C GLN A 117 -6.49 -12.73 -9.35
N GLY A 118 -6.08 -13.25 -8.19
CA GLY A 118 -4.74 -13.05 -7.65
C GLY A 118 -4.43 -11.63 -7.18
N GLY A 119 -5.45 -10.79 -7.03
CA GLY A 119 -5.29 -9.49 -6.41
C GLY A 119 -5.10 -9.61 -4.90
N VAL A 120 -4.45 -8.62 -4.32
CA VAL A 120 -4.20 -8.56 -2.87
C VAL A 120 -4.43 -7.14 -2.37
N VAL A 121 -5.14 -7.03 -1.25
CA VAL A 121 -5.29 -5.78 -0.49
C VAL A 121 -4.35 -5.83 0.70
N ARG A 122 -3.55 -4.79 0.88
CA ARG A 122 -2.66 -4.59 2.03
C ARG A 122 -3.26 -3.54 2.95
N TYR A 123 -3.42 -3.90 4.19
CA TYR A 123 -3.79 -3.02 5.29
C TYR A 123 -2.57 -2.80 6.17
N GLU A 124 -2.10 -1.59 6.29
CA GLU A 124 -1.08 -1.18 7.24
C GLU A 124 -1.76 -0.33 8.30
N LEU A 125 -1.71 -0.79 9.55
CA LEU A 125 -2.31 -0.11 10.68
C LEU A 125 -1.21 0.33 11.62
N HIS A 126 -1.24 1.59 11.99
CA HIS A 126 -0.35 2.20 12.96
C HIS A 126 -1.16 2.83 14.11
N THR A 127 -0.73 2.65 15.34
CA THR A 127 -1.24 3.40 16.48
C THR A 127 -0.09 3.94 17.32
N ASP A 128 -0.22 5.17 17.79
CA ASP A 128 0.68 5.78 18.77
C ASP A 128 0.16 5.62 20.22
N GLY A 129 -0.99 4.94 20.36
CA GLY A 129 -1.69 4.73 21.62
C GLY A 129 -2.95 5.58 21.78
N ASP A 130 -2.98 6.77 21.23
CA ASP A 130 -4.13 7.69 21.25
C ASP A 130 -4.91 7.65 19.92
N ASP A 131 -4.20 7.75 18.82
CA ASP A 131 -4.74 7.76 17.47
C ASP A 131 -4.39 6.46 16.72
N MET A 132 -5.16 6.15 15.70
CA MET A 132 -4.87 5.06 14.77
C MET A 132 -4.95 5.58 13.33
N ASP A 133 -3.87 5.34 12.58
CA ASP A 133 -3.80 5.59 11.15
C ASP A 133 -3.87 4.28 10.37
N ALA A 134 -4.44 4.33 9.20
CA ALA A 134 -4.48 3.20 8.27
C ALA A 134 -4.03 3.61 6.87
N ILE A 135 -3.23 2.74 6.24
CA ILE A 135 -2.94 2.79 4.80
C ILE A 135 -3.56 1.55 4.18
N VAL A 136 -4.39 1.74 3.18
CA VAL A 136 -4.95 0.65 2.39
C VAL A 136 -4.45 0.77 0.97
N SER A 137 -3.83 -0.27 0.47
CA SER A 137 -3.36 -0.36 -0.91
C SER A 137 -3.82 -1.67 -1.54
N THR A 138 -3.96 -1.67 -2.87
CA THR A 138 -4.39 -2.87 -3.61
C THR A 138 -3.48 -3.05 -4.81
N VAL A 139 -2.94 -4.26 -4.94
CA VAL A 139 -2.22 -4.70 -6.14
C VAL A 139 -3.09 -5.69 -6.90
N ARG A 140 -3.13 -5.56 -8.22
CA ARG A 140 -3.73 -6.52 -9.15
C ARG A 140 -2.76 -6.83 -10.27
N TRP A 141 -2.96 -7.98 -10.90
CA TRP A 141 -2.25 -8.34 -12.11
C TRP A 141 -2.86 -7.60 -13.31
N THR A 142 -2.06 -6.79 -13.99
CA THR A 142 -2.41 -6.02 -15.19
C THR A 142 -1.33 -6.27 -16.24
N ASP A 143 -1.70 -6.74 -17.42
CA ASP A 143 -0.75 -7.10 -18.49
C ASP A 143 0.38 -8.02 -18.02
N ASN A 144 0.03 -9.04 -17.22
CA ASN A 144 0.94 -10.01 -16.59
C ASN A 144 2.00 -9.37 -15.66
N LYS A 145 1.68 -8.23 -15.06
CA LYS A 145 2.52 -7.58 -14.03
C LYS A 145 1.68 -7.21 -12.82
N PRO A 146 2.21 -7.38 -11.60
CA PRO A 146 1.56 -6.79 -10.44
C PRO A 146 1.64 -5.27 -10.57
N CYS A 147 0.54 -4.59 -10.29
CA CYS A 147 0.43 -3.15 -10.39
C CYS A 147 -0.42 -2.62 -9.24
N MET A 148 0.05 -1.64 -8.50
CA MET A 148 -0.75 -0.99 -7.46
C MET A 148 -1.81 -0.09 -8.10
N ILE A 149 -3.07 -0.47 -7.92
CA ILE A 149 -4.23 0.22 -8.52
C ILE A 149 -4.98 1.11 -7.53
N TYR A 150 -4.67 1.02 -6.25
CA TYR A 150 -5.33 1.78 -5.20
C TYR A 150 -4.36 2.05 -4.05
N TYR A 151 -4.41 3.28 -3.53
CA TYR A 151 -3.70 3.72 -2.33
C TYR A 151 -4.56 4.75 -1.59
N HIS A 152 -4.73 4.59 -0.29
CA HIS A 152 -5.43 5.56 0.53
C HIS A 152 -4.93 5.52 1.97
N LYS A 153 -4.56 6.70 2.51
CA LYS A 153 -4.17 6.89 3.90
C LYS A 153 -5.27 7.68 4.61
N PHE A 154 -5.66 7.24 5.80
CA PHE A 154 -6.71 7.89 6.58
C PHE A 154 -6.57 7.60 8.08
N LYS A 155 -7.18 8.48 8.89
CA LYS A 155 -7.36 8.23 10.33
C LYS A 155 -8.55 7.32 10.58
N VAL A 156 -8.37 6.36 11.48
CA VAL A 156 -9.41 5.46 11.95
C VAL A 156 -10.19 6.14 13.06
N HIS A 157 -11.49 6.32 12.87
CA HIS A 157 -12.36 6.95 13.88
C HIS A 157 -12.67 6.00 15.05
N SER A 158 -12.90 4.73 14.74
CA SER A 158 -13.17 3.69 15.73
C SER A 158 -12.83 2.32 15.16
N TRP A 159 -12.43 1.42 16.02
CA TRP A 159 -12.10 0.06 15.65
C TRP A 159 -12.65 -0.93 16.67
N LYS A 160 -12.78 -2.18 16.25
CA LYS A 160 -13.21 -3.28 17.09
C LYS A 160 -12.49 -4.55 16.69
N TYR A 161 -11.96 -5.25 17.67
CA TYR A 161 -11.50 -6.62 17.53
C TYR A 161 -12.41 -7.53 18.34
N THR A 162 -12.96 -8.56 17.71
CA THR A 162 -13.92 -9.47 18.37
C THR A 162 -13.19 -10.68 18.96
N GLU A 163 -13.84 -11.37 19.90
CA GLU A 163 -13.35 -12.64 20.46
C GLU A 163 -13.17 -13.75 19.41
N LYS A 164 -13.80 -13.58 18.23
CA LYS A 164 -13.69 -14.51 17.10
C LYS A 164 -12.56 -14.13 16.14
N GLY A 165 -11.72 -13.15 16.47
CA GLY A 165 -10.60 -12.74 15.64
C GLY A 165 -10.95 -11.79 14.48
N TRP A 166 -12.15 -11.19 14.45
CA TRP A 166 -12.52 -10.23 13.43
C TRP A 166 -12.06 -8.83 13.81
N PHE A 167 -11.27 -8.20 12.93
CA PHE A 167 -10.90 -6.79 13.03
C PHE A 167 -11.78 -5.96 12.11
N GLY A 168 -12.40 -4.93 12.65
CA GLY A 168 -13.21 -3.98 11.90
C GLY A 168 -12.91 -2.55 12.33
N TYR A 169 -12.99 -1.60 11.40
CA TYR A 169 -12.76 -0.19 11.67
C TYR A 169 -13.76 0.69 10.93
N ARG A 170 -13.91 1.92 11.43
CA ARG A 170 -14.62 3.01 10.74
C ARG A 170 -13.67 4.15 10.49
N ARG A 171 -13.65 4.67 9.27
CA ARG A 171 -12.91 5.89 8.92
C ARG A 171 -13.78 7.12 9.16
N ILE A 172 -13.15 8.27 9.42
CA ILE A 172 -13.82 9.56 9.39
C ILE A 172 -14.16 9.81 7.92
N SER A 173 -15.45 9.93 7.62
CA SER A 173 -15.88 10.37 6.29
C SER A 173 -15.57 11.86 6.18
N SER A 174 -14.71 12.25 5.24
CA SER A 174 -14.49 13.64 4.84
C SER A 174 -15.64 14.19 3.98
N SER A 175 -16.85 13.69 4.16
CA SER A 175 -18.03 14.29 3.55
C SER A 175 -18.33 15.58 4.26
N GLY A 176 -17.88 16.62 3.64
CA GLY A 176 -17.98 18.00 3.77
C GLY A 176 -19.24 18.59 4.40
N ILE A 177 -18.98 19.65 5.07
CA ILE A 177 -19.92 20.72 5.32
C ILE A 177 -20.25 21.41 4.00
#